data_a5f700f56115701c234f0d3ef636f58d
#
_entry.id   a5f700f56115701c234f0d3ef636f58d
#
_cell.length_a   1.000
_cell.length_b   1.000
_cell.length_c   1.000
_cell.angle_alpha   90.00
_cell.angle_beta   90.00
_cell.angle_gamma   90.00
#
_symmetry.space_group_name_H-M   'P 1'
#
loop_
_entity.id
_entity.type
_entity.pdbx_description
1 polymer ?
#
loop_
_entity_poly.entity_id
_entity_poly.type
_entity_poly.pdbx_seq_one_letter_code
_entity_poly.pdbx_strand_id
1 'polypeptide(L)'
;MDRKEIIMMKKIFAGAMAAGILWCSCTASVSALPQKQSSMRDITTAQLVKDMGIGINLGNTYESCGDWIAQWGDGTPESYETAWGSPVITQQMIQGYADAGFDTLRVPVAWSNMMEDNYTISDKYLSAVQEVVDWAIDCGLYVILNLHYDGGWLANFPTDKENCMEKYKRIWTQVSDAFADYSDYLVFESQNEELGWESLWNRWGGTEGKTDSYDLVNEINQTFVDIIRSSGGNNPQRHLLISGYNTDVELTCDSLFQMPNDPAGRCAVSVHYY
;
A
#
# COMPACT_ATOMS: atom_id res chain seq x y z
N MET A 1 -12.81 9.71 -77.70
CA MET A 1 -11.89 9.01 -76.79
C MET A 1 -12.00 7.52 -77.06
N ASP A 2 -10.96 6.90 -77.55
CA ASP A 2 -10.96 5.53 -78.02
C ASP A 2 -10.95 4.53 -76.80
N ARG A 3 -11.63 3.43 -76.99
CA ARG A 3 -11.77 2.36 -75.95
C ARG A 3 -10.43 1.88 -75.40
N LYS A 4 -9.34 2.06 -76.17
CA LYS A 4 -7.96 1.73 -75.75
C LYS A 4 -7.37 2.73 -74.80
N GLU A 5 -7.72 4.00 -74.86
CA GLU A 5 -7.24 5.03 -73.94
C GLU A 5 -7.89 4.90 -72.55
N ILE A 6 -9.14 4.48 -72.49
CA ILE A 6 -9.84 4.22 -71.23
C ILE A 6 -9.24 2.99 -70.48
N ILE A 7 -8.79 1.96 -71.21
CA ILE A 7 -8.15 0.78 -70.61
C ILE A 7 -6.74 1.12 -70.12
N MET A 8 -6.03 1.99 -70.82
CA MET A 8 -4.69 2.44 -70.41
C MET A 8 -4.73 3.35 -69.17
N MET A 9 -5.70 4.24 -69.09
CA MET A 9 -5.91 5.03 -67.88
C MET A 9 -6.32 4.20 -66.65
N LYS A 10 -7.14 3.14 -66.83
CA LYS A 10 -7.49 2.23 -65.72
C LYS A 10 -6.31 1.42 -65.25
N LYS A 11 -5.34 1.08 -66.09
CA LYS A 11 -4.11 0.38 -65.69
C LYS A 11 -3.10 1.29 -65.01
N ILE A 12 -3.07 2.56 -65.33
CA ILE A 12 -2.22 3.57 -64.67
C ILE A 12 -2.74 3.90 -63.28
N PHE A 13 -4.07 3.94 -63.10
CA PHE A 13 -4.67 4.15 -61.77
C PHE A 13 -4.58 2.93 -60.85
N ALA A 14 -4.54 1.70 -61.38
CA ALA A 14 -4.35 0.49 -60.59
C ALA A 14 -2.90 0.29 -60.15
N GLY A 15 -1.92 0.85 -60.86
CA GLY A 15 -0.51 0.81 -60.52
C GLY A 15 -0.05 1.84 -59.49
N ALA A 16 -0.80 2.93 -59.32
CA ALA A 16 -0.43 4.00 -58.38
C ALA A 16 -1.01 3.83 -56.96
N MET A 17 -1.89 2.86 -56.72
CA MET A 17 -2.42 2.54 -55.39
C MET A 17 -1.67 1.39 -54.64
N ALA A 18 -0.65 0.79 -55.25
CA ALA A 18 0.09 -0.30 -54.63
C ALA A 18 1.44 0.11 -54.00
N ALA A 19 1.77 1.41 -53.98
CA ALA A 19 3.07 1.88 -53.49
C ALA A 19 2.95 3.00 -52.42
N GLY A 20 1.98 2.93 -51.52
CA GLY A 20 1.74 3.98 -50.54
C GLY A 20 1.20 3.56 -49.18
N ILE A 21 1.25 2.26 -48.83
CA ILE A 21 1.04 1.84 -47.43
C ILE A 21 2.43 1.56 -46.84
N LEU A 22 3.17 2.65 -46.55
CA LEU A 22 4.12 2.62 -45.46
C LEU A 22 3.31 2.40 -44.20
N TRP A 23 3.20 1.21 -43.71
CA TRP A 23 2.88 0.93 -42.35
C TRP A 23 3.98 1.54 -41.50
N CYS A 24 3.75 2.76 -41.03
CA CYS A 24 4.41 3.27 -39.87
C CYS A 24 3.94 2.39 -38.71
N SER A 25 4.63 1.27 -38.51
CA SER A 25 4.56 0.53 -37.24
C SER A 25 5.15 1.46 -36.19
N CYS A 26 4.35 2.39 -35.68
CA CYS A 26 4.57 2.90 -34.34
C CYS A 26 4.44 1.67 -33.44
N THR A 27 5.53 0.98 -33.23
CA THR A 27 5.70 0.16 -32.02
C THR A 27 5.71 1.18 -30.89
N ALA A 28 4.53 1.58 -30.42
CA ALA A 28 4.41 2.04 -29.06
C ALA A 28 5.03 0.91 -28.25
N SER A 29 6.17 1.16 -27.65
CA SER A 29 6.72 0.32 -26.61
C SER A 29 5.66 0.36 -25.52
N VAL A 30 4.78 -0.63 -25.51
CA VAL A 30 3.94 -0.89 -24.35
C VAL A 30 4.97 -1.27 -23.30
N SER A 31 5.28 -0.32 -22.41
CA SER A 31 6.02 -0.64 -21.20
C SER A 31 5.24 -1.77 -20.56
N ALA A 32 5.86 -2.93 -20.41
CA ALA A 32 5.24 -4.04 -19.72
C ALA A 32 4.83 -3.51 -18.34
N LEU A 33 3.55 -3.67 -17.98
CA LEU A 33 3.07 -3.33 -16.65
C LEU A 33 3.93 -4.05 -15.61
N PRO A 34 4.21 -3.42 -14.47
CA PRO A 34 4.98 -4.05 -13.42
C PRO A 34 4.28 -5.32 -12.97
N GLN A 35 5.01 -6.42 -12.94
CA GLN A 35 4.48 -7.68 -12.44
C GLN A 35 4.60 -7.72 -10.93
N LYS A 36 3.58 -8.20 -10.23
CA LYS A 36 3.57 -8.34 -8.77
C LYS A 36 4.77 -9.14 -8.23
N GLN A 37 5.27 -10.08 -9.01
CA GLN A 37 6.40 -10.98 -8.70
C GLN A 37 7.67 -10.58 -9.48
N SER A 38 8.03 -9.31 -9.51
CA SER A 38 9.30 -8.88 -10.06
C SER A 38 10.32 -8.69 -8.93
N SER A 39 11.62 -8.74 -9.29
CA SER A 39 12.69 -8.44 -8.33
C SER A 39 12.62 -6.97 -7.89
N MET A 40 13.10 -6.70 -6.68
CA MET A 40 13.29 -5.33 -6.19
C MET A 40 14.27 -4.58 -7.08
N ARG A 41 13.91 -3.35 -7.46
CA ARG A 41 14.83 -2.45 -8.18
C ARG A 41 15.94 -1.96 -7.25
N ASP A 42 17.11 -1.71 -7.82
CA ASP A 42 18.20 -1.08 -7.07
C ASP A 42 18.07 0.45 -7.11
N ILE A 43 17.10 0.96 -6.34
CA ILE A 43 16.81 2.39 -6.20
C ILE A 43 16.81 2.79 -4.74
N THR A 44 17.10 4.07 -4.48
CA THR A 44 16.98 4.63 -3.14
C THR A 44 15.53 4.84 -2.73
N THR A 45 15.25 4.88 -1.42
CA THR A 45 13.90 5.22 -0.92
C THR A 45 13.46 6.63 -1.38
N ALA A 46 14.40 7.58 -1.46
CA ALA A 46 14.09 8.92 -1.99
C ALA A 46 13.66 8.88 -3.47
N GLN A 47 14.26 8.00 -4.28
CA GLN A 47 13.82 7.82 -5.66
C GLN A 47 12.46 7.14 -5.72
N LEU A 48 12.22 6.10 -4.90
CA LEU A 48 10.91 5.46 -4.81
C LEU A 48 9.81 6.47 -4.44
N VAL A 49 10.01 7.25 -3.38
CA VAL A 49 9.04 8.27 -2.93
C VAL A 49 8.74 9.29 -4.04
N LYS A 50 9.74 9.65 -4.84
CA LYS A 50 9.52 10.51 -6.00
C LYS A 50 8.69 9.81 -7.09
N ASP A 51 8.95 8.53 -7.35
CA ASP A 51 8.24 7.76 -8.36
C ASP A 51 6.79 7.48 -7.93
N MET A 52 6.52 7.40 -6.62
CA MET A 52 5.17 7.22 -6.06
C MET A 52 4.22 8.39 -6.32
N GLY A 53 4.73 9.55 -6.69
CA GLY A 53 3.96 10.71 -7.19
C GLY A 53 2.80 11.12 -6.30
N ILE A 54 1.61 11.21 -6.88
CA ILE A 54 0.37 11.59 -6.17
C ILE A 54 -0.45 10.34 -5.88
N GLY A 55 -0.82 10.17 -4.60
CA GLY A 55 -1.60 9.02 -4.14
C GLY A 55 -3.02 9.36 -3.70
N ILE A 56 -3.82 8.31 -3.56
CA ILE A 56 -5.15 8.35 -2.97
C ILE A 56 -5.31 7.20 -1.96
N ASN A 57 -6.09 7.41 -0.90
CA ASN A 57 -6.47 6.34 0.00
C ASN A 57 -7.70 5.57 -0.52
N LEU A 58 -7.67 4.25 -0.41
CA LEU A 58 -8.85 3.40 -0.48
C LEU A 58 -9.56 3.44 0.88
N GLY A 59 -10.09 4.62 1.23
CA GLY A 59 -10.63 4.89 2.56
C GLY A 59 -12.02 4.30 2.80
N ASN A 60 -12.34 4.07 4.09
CA ASN A 60 -13.59 3.48 4.57
C ASN A 60 -13.90 2.10 3.97
N THR A 61 -12.88 1.30 3.74
CA THR A 61 -12.97 -0.02 3.10
C THR A 61 -12.46 -1.10 4.05
N TYR A 62 -11.21 -1.52 3.92
CA TYR A 62 -10.64 -2.58 4.79
C TYR A 62 -10.27 -2.10 6.20
N GLU A 63 -10.19 -0.80 6.45
CA GLU A 63 -10.05 -0.25 7.80
C GLU A 63 -11.39 -0.10 8.54
N SER A 64 -12.52 -0.31 7.86
CA SER A 64 -13.83 -0.35 8.52
C SER A 64 -13.86 -1.47 9.54
N CYS A 65 -14.07 -1.15 10.80
CA CYS A 65 -14.04 -2.11 11.90
C CYS A 65 -15.12 -1.82 12.94
N GLY A 66 -15.41 -2.82 13.75
CA GLY A 66 -16.39 -2.76 14.83
C GLY A 66 -17.09 -4.11 15.04
N ASP A 67 -17.34 -4.49 16.27
CA ASP A 67 -17.98 -5.77 16.65
C ASP A 67 -19.33 -6.00 15.97
N TRP A 68 -20.06 -4.92 15.69
CA TRP A 68 -21.36 -4.98 15.00
C TRP A 68 -21.25 -5.51 13.57
N ILE A 69 -20.11 -5.35 12.90
CA ILE A 69 -19.92 -5.87 11.53
C ILE A 69 -19.94 -7.39 11.54
N ALA A 70 -19.21 -8.00 12.49
CA ALA A 70 -19.21 -9.45 12.66
C ALA A 70 -20.58 -9.98 13.10
N GLN A 71 -21.35 -9.19 13.87
CA GLN A 71 -22.67 -9.58 14.37
C GLN A 71 -23.80 -9.51 13.32
N TRP A 72 -23.74 -8.52 12.43
CA TRP A 72 -24.80 -8.20 11.49
C TRP A 72 -24.43 -8.51 10.03
N GLY A 73 -23.15 -8.71 9.75
CA GLY A 73 -22.65 -9.08 8.43
C GLY A 73 -22.84 -10.56 8.14
N ASP A 74 -22.52 -10.95 6.92
CA ASP A 74 -22.64 -12.33 6.43
C ASP A 74 -21.35 -13.15 6.62
N GLY A 75 -20.34 -12.61 7.29
CA GLY A 75 -19.04 -13.25 7.54
C GLY A 75 -18.13 -13.28 6.31
N THR A 76 -18.34 -12.34 5.39
CA THR A 76 -17.47 -12.13 4.23
C THR A 76 -16.65 -10.83 4.36
N PRO A 77 -15.53 -10.67 3.64
CA PRO A 77 -14.78 -9.42 3.59
C PRO A 77 -15.62 -8.22 3.14
N GLU A 78 -16.57 -8.42 2.22
CA GLU A 78 -17.45 -7.37 1.69
C GLU A 78 -18.32 -6.72 2.77
N SER A 79 -18.63 -7.46 3.86
CA SER A 79 -19.33 -6.89 5.02
C SER A 79 -18.53 -5.79 5.67
N TYR A 80 -17.20 -5.90 5.70
CA TYR A 80 -16.30 -4.87 6.22
C TYR A 80 -16.11 -3.74 5.19
N GLU A 81 -15.89 -4.07 3.92
CA GLU A 81 -15.71 -3.07 2.86
C GLU A 81 -16.85 -2.05 2.82
N THR A 82 -18.08 -2.52 3.05
CA THR A 82 -19.28 -1.67 2.94
C THR A 82 -19.75 -1.05 4.25
N ALA A 83 -19.17 -1.45 5.37
CA ALA A 83 -19.66 -1.09 6.71
C ALA A 83 -19.67 0.42 6.98
N TRP A 84 -18.70 1.16 6.47
CA TRP A 84 -18.61 2.60 6.62
C TRP A 84 -19.08 3.39 5.38
N GLY A 85 -19.86 2.74 4.51
CA GLY A 85 -20.56 3.39 3.40
C GLY A 85 -19.81 3.38 2.08
N SER A 86 -18.69 2.70 1.99
CA SER A 86 -18.01 2.44 0.71
C SER A 86 -18.75 1.34 -0.08
N PRO A 87 -18.67 1.33 -1.40
CA PRO A 87 -19.13 0.19 -2.20
C PRO A 87 -18.14 -0.97 -2.07
N VAL A 88 -18.56 -2.17 -2.44
CA VAL A 88 -17.63 -3.29 -2.68
C VAL A 88 -16.62 -2.89 -3.74
N ILE A 89 -15.34 -3.10 -3.46
CA ILE A 89 -14.25 -2.72 -4.36
C ILE A 89 -14.22 -3.62 -5.58
N THR A 90 -13.96 -3.02 -6.72
CA THR A 90 -13.83 -3.73 -7.99
C THR A 90 -12.56 -3.30 -8.72
N GLN A 91 -12.03 -4.20 -9.55
CA GLN A 91 -10.87 -3.88 -10.39
C GLN A 91 -11.11 -2.65 -11.26
N GLN A 92 -12.34 -2.43 -11.74
CA GLN A 92 -12.69 -1.24 -12.53
C GLN A 92 -12.55 0.06 -11.74
N MET A 93 -12.85 0.05 -10.43
CA MET A 93 -12.65 1.23 -9.57
C MET A 93 -11.15 1.53 -9.41
N ILE A 94 -10.34 0.50 -9.19
CA ILE A 94 -8.88 0.64 -9.11
C ILE A 94 -8.30 1.17 -10.42
N GLN A 95 -8.74 0.65 -11.56
CA GLN A 95 -8.37 1.18 -12.88
C GLN A 95 -8.78 2.65 -13.02
N GLY A 96 -9.95 3.03 -12.49
CA GLY A 96 -10.41 4.41 -12.50
C GLY A 96 -9.49 5.38 -11.75
N TYR A 97 -8.84 4.96 -10.67
CA TYR A 97 -7.83 5.77 -9.98
C TYR A 97 -6.58 5.97 -10.86
N ALA A 98 -6.08 4.90 -11.50
CA ALA A 98 -4.96 5.00 -12.43
C ALA A 98 -5.29 5.90 -13.63
N ASP A 99 -6.47 5.75 -14.22
CA ASP A 99 -6.96 6.57 -15.33
C ASP A 99 -7.13 8.05 -14.94
N ALA A 100 -7.43 8.33 -13.67
CA ALA A 100 -7.50 9.68 -13.12
C ALA A 100 -6.13 10.33 -12.89
N GLY A 101 -5.04 9.58 -13.05
CA GLY A 101 -3.67 10.06 -12.95
C GLY A 101 -3.05 9.97 -11.56
N PHE A 102 -3.60 9.12 -10.68
CA PHE A 102 -2.91 8.76 -9.44
C PHE A 102 -1.78 7.76 -9.74
N ASP A 103 -0.68 7.90 -9.02
CA ASP A 103 0.49 7.02 -9.12
C ASP A 103 0.55 5.99 -7.98
N THR A 104 -0.15 6.26 -6.87
CA THR A 104 -0.12 5.44 -5.65
C THR A 104 -1.51 5.24 -5.08
N LEU A 105 -1.80 4.00 -4.66
CA LEU A 105 -2.96 3.64 -3.85
C LEU A 105 -2.50 3.28 -2.44
N ARG A 106 -2.97 4.01 -1.40
CA ARG A 106 -2.80 3.57 -0.03
C ARG A 106 -4.01 2.73 0.37
N VAL A 107 -3.76 1.52 0.88
CA VAL A 107 -4.77 0.55 1.30
C VAL A 107 -4.72 0.45 2.82
N PRO A 108 -5.55 1.19 3.54
CA PRO A 108 -5.71 1.09 4.99
C PRO A 108 -6.37 -0.24 5.35
N VAL A 109 -5.82 -0.97 6.36
CA VAL A 109 -6.36 -2.28 6.76
C VAL A 109 -6.45 -2.42 8.27
N ALA A 110 -7.63 -2.82 8.76
CA ALA A 110 -7.86 -3.31 10.10
C ALA A 110 -7.67 -4.83 10.10
N TRP A 111 -6.46 -5.29 10.38
CA TRP A 111 -6.10 -6.71 10.30
C TRP A 111 -6.80 -7.59 11.33
N SER A 112 -7.35 -6.99 12.40
CA SER A 112 -8.16 -7.71 13.39
C SER A 112 -9.54 -8.12 12.87
N ASN A 113 -9.97 -7.58 11.73
CA ASN A 113 -11.18 -8.02 11.07
C ASN A 113 -11.05 -9.49 10.68
N MET A 114 -12.07 -10.30 11.02
CA MET A 114 -12.06 -11.76 10.75
C MET A 114 -10.81 -12.49 11.32
N MET A 115 -10.20 -11.96 12.38
CA MET A 115 -9.04 -12.56 13.06
C MET A 115 -9.51 -13.57 14.11
N GLU A 116 -8.76 -14.66 14.27
CA GLU A 116 -8.97 -15.64 15.35
C GLU A 116 -8.34 -15.17 16.67
N ASP A 117 -8.75 -15.80 17.79
CA ASP A 117 -8.27 -15.46 19.15
C ASP A 117 -6.75 -15.57 19.31
N ASN A 118 -6.10 -16.42 18.51
CA ASN A 118 -4.65 -16.62 18.49
C ASN A 118 -3.91 -15.64 17.57
N TYR A 119 -4.57 -14.59 17.13
CA TYR A 119 -4.09 -13.58 16.18
C TYR A 119 -3.80 -14.11 14.77
N THR A 120 -4.45 -15.19 14.34
CA THR A 120 -4.40 -15.67 12.96
C THR A 120 -5.37 -14.86 12.11
N ILE A 121 -4.86 -14.19 11.07
CA ILE A 121 -5.67 -13.47 10.09
C ILE A 121 -6.40 -14.49 9.23
N SER A 122 -7.71 -14.33 9.02
CA SER A 122 -8.48 -15.21 8.14
C SER A 122 -7.92 -15.19 6.71
N ASP A 123 -7.73 -16.38 6.13
CA ASP A 123 -7.28 -16.51 4.74
C ASP A 123 -8.21 -15.77 3.75
N LYS A 124 -9.52 -15.73 4.04
CA LYS A 124 -10.48 -15.00 3.20
C LYS A 124 -10.21 -13.50 3.20
N TYR A 125 -9.96 -12.94 4.39
CA TYR A 125 -9.71 -11.52 4.54
C TYR A 125 -8.36 -11.12 3.92
N LEU A 126 -7.32 -11.91 4.19
CA LEU A 126 -6.00 -11.72 3.61
C LEU A 126 -6.04 -11.80 2.08
N SER A 127 -6.76 -12.79 1.53
CA SER A 127 -6.90 -12.95 0.08
C SER A 127 -7.66 -11.79 -0.57
N ALA A 128 -8.69 -11.25 0.09
CA ALA A 128 -9.41 -10.08 -0.42
C ALA A 128 -8.52 -8.84 -0.50
N VAL A 129 -7.69 -8.60 0.52
CA VAL A 129 -6.70 -7.51 0.50
C VAL A 129 -5.65 -7.75 -0.59
N GLN A 130 -5.16 -8.99 -0.75
CA GLN A 130 -4.20 -9.34 -1.80
C GLN A 130 -4.77 -9.06 -3.20
N GLU A 131 -6.04 -9.39 -3.44
CA GLU A 131 -6.69 -9.17 -4.72
C GLU A 131 -6.70 -7.68 -5.10
N VAL A 132 -7.02 -6.79 -4.17
CA VAL A 132 -6.98 -5.35 -4.41
C VAL A 132 -5.56 -4.83 -4.66
N VAL A 133 -4.58 -5.34 -3.90
CA VAL A 133 -3.16 -5.02 -4.14
C VAL A 133 -2.72 -5.48 -5.53
N ASP A 134 -3.14 -6.68 -5.95
CA ASP A 134 -2.87 -7.21 -7.29
C ASP A 134 -3.45 -6.29 -8.37
N TRP A 135 -4.72 -5.92 -8.27
CA TRP A 135 -5.36 -5.01 -9.23
C TRP A 135 -4.65 -3.66 -9.32
N ALA A 136 -4.21 -3.11 -8.17
CA ALA A 136 -3.51 -1.84 -8.16
C ALA A 136 -2.15 -1.93 -8.88
N ILE A 137 -1.36 -2.97 -8.59
CA ILE A 137 -0.07 -3.18 -9.24
C ILE A 137 -0.24 -3.47 -10.73
N ASP A 138 -1.26 -4.26 -11.11
CA ASP A 138 -1.57 -4.56 -12.51
C ASP A 138 -1.96 -3.29 -13.30
N CYS A 139 -2.56 -2.31 -12.63
CA CYS A 139 -2.83 -0.98 -13.19
C CYS A 139 -1.60 -0.04 -13.18
N GLY A 140 -0.45 -0.49 -12.68
CA GLY A 140 0.79 0.29 -12.61
C GLY A 140 0.90 1.22 -11.41
N LEU A 141 0.00 1.11 -10.42
CA LEU A 141 0.04 1.89 -9.19
C LEU A 141 1.07 1.31 -8.20
N TYR A 142 1.77 2.19 -7.49
CA TYR A 142 2.39 1.81 -6.23
C TYR A 142 1.32 1.56 -5.18
N VAL A 143 1.60 0.67 -4.24
CA VAL A 143 0.69 0.37 -3.14
C VAL A 143 1.38 0.60 -1.81
N ILE A 144 0.73 1.34 -0.92
CA ILE A 144 1.09 1.43 0.49
C ILE A 144 0.09 0.60 1.27
N LEU A 145 0.55 -0.48 1.90
CA LEU A 145 -0.26 -1.36 2.73
C LEU A 145 0.12 -1.18 4.19
N ASN A 146 -0.85 -0.90 5.04
CA ASN A 146 -0.58 -0.58 6.44
C ASN A 146 -1.39 -1.41 7.45
N LEU A 147 -1.07 -1.19 8.72
CA LEU A 147 -1.95 -1.46 9.86
C LEU A 147 -2.63 -0.13 10.22
N HIS A 148 -3.97 -0.07 10.08
CA HIS A 148 -4.74 1.15 10.33
C HIS A 148 -5.33 1.17 11.74
N TYR A 149 -6.47 1.83 11.96
CA TYR A 149 -7.12 1.98 13.28
C TYR A 149 -7.37 0.66 14.00
N ASP A 150 -7.80 -0.36 13.31
CA ASP A 150 -7.90 -1.75 13.74
C ASP A 150 -8.64 -1.96 15.09
N GLY A 151 -9.71 -1.20 15.30
CA GLY A 151 -10.51 -1.29 16.52
C GLY A 151 -9.88 -0.63 17.77
N GLY A 152 -8.78 0.13 17.59
CA GLY A 152 -8.17 0.93 18.66
C GLY A 152 -7.32 0.16 19.65
N TRP A 153 -7.01 -1.13 19.43
CA TRP A 153 -6.21 -1.92 20.35
C TRP A 153 -4.77 -1.38 20.54
N LEU A 154 -4.23 -0.72 19.51
CA LEU A 154 -2.90 -0.10 19.57
C LEU A 154 -2.80 0.96 20.69
N ALA A 155 -3.90 1.62 21.03
CA ALA A 155 -3.95 2.58 22.14
C ALA A 155 -3.68 1.94 23.51
N ASN A 156 -3.74 0.60 23.62
CA ASN A 156 -3.44 -0.13 24.86
C ASN A 156 -1.95 -0.40 25.05
N PHE A 157 -1.08 -0.09 24.09
CA PHE A 157 0.37 -0.33 24.22
C PHE A 157 0.97 0.20 25.54
N PRO A 158 0.64 1.39 26.05
CA PRO A 158 1.21 1.87 27.31
C PRO A 158 0.79 1.08 28.54
N THR A 159 -0.35 0.37 28.50
CA THR A 159 -0.91 -0.38 29.64
C THR A 159 -0.83 -1.90 29.50
N ASP A 160 -0.72 -2.41 28.28
CA ASP A 160 -0.67 -3.84 27.96
C ASP A 160 0.32 -4.12 26.81
N LYS A 161 1.56 -3.65 27.01
CA LYS A 161 2.62 -3.70 25.99
C LYS A 161 2.89 -5.10 25.47
N GLU A 162 2.91 -6.11 26.35
CA GLU A 162 3.27 -7.48 25.99
C GLU A 162 2.28 -8.08 24.98
N ASN A 163 0.98 -8.02 25.28
CA ASN A 163 -0.06 -8.54 24.40
C ASN A 163 -0.18 -7.73 23.11
N CYS A 164 -0.10 -6.40 23.20
CA CYS A 164 -0.11 -5.54 22.01
C CYS A 164 1.07 -5.82 21.09
N MET A 165 2.28 -6.00 21.64
CA MET A 165 3.46 -6.30 20.86
C MET A 165 3.41 -7.70 20.25
N GLU A 166 2.85 -8.70 20.95
CA GLU A 166 2.63 -10.02 20.40
C GLU A 166 1.68 -9.97 19.20
N LYS A 167 0.52 -9.31 19.36
CA LYS A 167 -0.45 -9.13 18.28
C LYS A 167 0.18 -8.41 17.09
N TYR A 168 0.90 -7.31 17.32
CA TYR A 168 1.59 -6.54 16.30
C TYR A 168 2.58 -7.42 15.50
N LYS A 169 3.39 -8.20 16.19
CA LYS A 169 4.34 -9.13 15.58
C LYS A 169 3.63 -10.21 14.76
N ARG A 170 2.55 -10.77 15.30
CA ARG A 170 1.75 -11.79 14.58
C ARG A 170 1.13 -11.24 13.30
N ILE A 171 0.60 -10.02 13.32
CA ILE A 171 0.06 -9.36 12.13
C ILE A 171 1.16 -9.20 11.08
N TRP A 172 2.25 -8.51 11.43
CA TRP A 172 3.29 -8.21 10.44
C TRP A 172 4.03 -9.44 9.93
N THR A 173 4.17 -10.50 10.74
CA THR A 173 4.70 -11.78 10.25
C THR A 173 3.81 -12.36 9.16
N GLN A 174 2.50 -12.47 9.39
CA GLN A 174 1.57 -13.03 8.41
C GLN A 174 1.47 -12.18 7.14
N VAL A 175 1.39 -10.85 7.31
CA VAL A 175 1.35 -9.92 6.17
C VAL A 175 2.65 -10.00 5.37
N SER A 176 3.81 -9.97 6.03
CA SER A 176 5.09 -10.06 5.32
C SER A 176 5.27 -11.38 4.57
N ASP A 177 4.82 -12.49 5.14
CA ASP A 177 4.87 -13.80 4.48
C ASP A 177 3.96 -13.87 3.26
N ALA A 178 2.72 -13.35 3.38
CA ALA A 178 1.74 -13.37 2.30
C ALA A 178 2.17 -12.54 1.09
N PHE A 179 2.92 -11.47 1.32
CA PHE A 179 3.37 -10.54 0.27
C PHE A 179 4.88 -10.62 0.00
N ALA A 180 5.54 -11.70 0.41
CA ALA A 180 7.00 -11.84 0.36
C ALA A 180 7.59 -11.60 -1.04
N ASP A 181 6.94 -12.13 -2.08
CA ASP A 181 7.44 -12.11 -3.45
C ASP A 181 7.02 -10.88 -4.26
N TYR A 182 6.26 -9.96 -3.66
CA TYR A 182 5.85 -8.72 -4.33
C TYR A 182 7.04 -7.78 -4.55
N SER A 183 7.04 -7.09 -5.67
CA SER A 183 8.08 -6.13 -6.05
C SER A 183 8.08 -4.86 -5.18
N ASP A 184 8.95 -3.91 -5.51
CA ASP A 184 9.01 -2.59 -4.88
C ASP A 184 7.83 -1.65 -5.22
N TYR A 185 6.87 -2.12 -6.02
CA TYR A 185 5.56 -1.48 -6.14
C TYR A 185 4.72 -1.63 -4.88
N LEU A 186 5.04 -2.57 -4.00
CA LEU A 186 4.40 -2.71 -2.69
C LEU A 186 5.33 -2.21 -1.59
N VAL A 187 4.87 -1.22 -0.84
CA VAL A 187 5.52 -0.64 0.33
C VAL A 187 4.69 -0.96 1.57
N PHE A 188 5.33 -1.37 2.66
CA PHE A 188 4.64 -1.54 3.94
C PHE A 188 4.79 -0.30 4.80
N GLU A 189 3.69 0.10 5.45
CA GLU A 189 3.64 1.19 6.43
C GLU A 189 3.32 0.63 7.80
N SER A 190 4.17 0.87 8.80
CA SER A 190 4.18 0.18 10.10
C SER A 190 2.86 0.29 10.84
N GLN A 191 2.26 1.46 10.84
CA GLN A 191 0.96 1.77 11.44
C GLN A 191 0.49 3.15 10.99
N ASN A 192 -0.79 3.44 11.20
CA ASN A 192 -1.38 4.76 11.02
C ASN A 192 -1.07 5.66 12.26
N GLU A 193 -2.00 6.50 12.69
CA GLU A 193 -1.91 7.45 13.82
C GLU A 193 -2.14 6.81 15.21
N GLU A 194 -2.19 5.50 15.33
CA GLU A 194 -3.01 4.74 16.29
C GLU A 194 -2.46 4.66 17.73
N LEU A 195 -1.25 5.11 18.00
CA LEU A 195 -0.80 5.21 19.38
C LEU A 195 -1.34 6.46 20.11
N GLY A 196 -2.03 7.31 19.39
CA GLY A 196 -3.00 8.34 19.73
C GLY A 196 -2.68 9.30 20.84
N TRP A 197 -3.37 10.42 20.78
CA TRP A 197 -3.26 11.57 21.69
C TRP A 197 -3.64 11.26 23.14
N GLU A 198 -4.48 10.25 23.38
CA GLU A 198 -4.99 9.93 24.70
C GLU A 198 -4.11 8.92 25.45
N SER A 199 -3.36 8.08 24.71
CA SER A 199 -2.60 6.97 25.26
C SER A 199 -1.13 7.28 25.45
N LEU A 200 -0.59 8.22 24.67
CA LEU A 200 0.80 8.66 24.74
C LEU A 200 0.91 10.11 25.19
N TRP A 201 2.14 10.49 25.54
CA TRP A 201 2.45 11.90 25.75
C TRP A 201 2.14 12.73 24.50
N ASN A 202 1.56 13.90 24.71
CA ASN A 202 1.32 14.89 23.67
C ASN A 202 1.85 16.27 24.09
N ARG A 203 1.95 17.20 23.13
CA ARG A 203 2.51 18.54 23.37
C ARG A 203 1.83 19.37 24.47
N TRP A 204 0.64 19.00 24.88
CA TRP A 204 -0.16 19.68 25.91
C TRP A 204 0.06 19.07 27.30
N GLY A 205 0.74 17.93 27.41
CA GLY A 205 0.90 17.11 28.61
C GLY A 205 2.13 17.43 29.48
N GLY A 206 2.81 18.58 29.30
CA GLY A 206 4.06 18.85 30.01
C GLY A 206 5.22 17.97 29.54
N THR A 207 6.05 17.44 30.44
CA THR A 207 7.19 16.57 30.08
C THR A 207 7.09 15.17 30.68
N GLU A 208 6.14 14.92 31.55
CA GLU A 208 5.95 13.61 32.18
C GLU A 208 5.55 12.55 31.14
N GLY A 209 6.23 11.42 31.15
CA GLY A 209 5.98 10.31 30.19
C GLY A 209 6.46 10.56 28.76
N LYS A 210 7.06 11.72 28.47
CA LYS A 210 7.51 12.06 27.11
C LYS A 210 8.54 11.04 26.59
N THR A 211 9.60 10.81 27.35
CA THR A 211 10.67 9.88 26.95
C THR A 211 10.12 8.47 26.75
N ASP A 212 9.36 7.95 27.71
CA ASP A 212 8.79 6.60 27.64
C ASP A 212 7.89 6.41 26.42
N SER A 213 7.14 7.45 26.05
CA SER A 213 6.28 7.44 24.88
C SER A 213 7.07 7.41 23.56
N TYR A 214 8.16 8.18 23.45
CA TYR A 214 9.05 8.12 22.29
C TYR A 214 9.78 6.78 22.21
N ASP A 215 10.28 6.26 23.33
CA ASP A 215 10.95 4.95 23.39
C ASP A 215 10.01 3.85 22.92
N LEU A 216 8.73 3.90 23.29
CA LEU A 216 7.72 2.95 22.83
C LEU A 216 7.51 3.02 21.31
N VAL A 217 7.33 4.22 20.75
CA VAL A 217 7.15 4.40 19.30
C VAL A 217 8.41 3.93 18.52
N ASN A 218 9.59 4.27 19.03
CA ASN A 218 10.87 3.84 18.45
C ASN A 218 10.98 2.29 18.47
N GLU A 219 10.60 1.64 19.59
CA GLU A 219 10.62 0.18 19.73
C GLU A 219 9.63 -0.50 18.76
N ILE A 220 8.42 0.06 18.59
CA ILE A 220 7.43 -0.48 17.64
C ILE A 220 7.97 -0.39 16.21
N ASN A 221 8.49 0.77 15.81
CA ASN A 221 9.08 0.95 14.49
C ASN A 221 10.30 0.04 14.25
N GLN A 222 11.16 -0.16 15.27
CA GLN A 222 12.28 -1.10 15.16
C GLN A 222 11.79 -2.54 15.01
N THR A 223 10.78 -2.92 15.81
CA THR A 223 10.18 -4.27 15.74
C THR A 223 9.60 -4.55 14.36
N PHE A 224 8.92 -3.57 13.75
CA PHE A 224 8.42 -3.68 12.39
C PHE A 224 9.55 -3.95 11.39
N VAL A 225 10.60 -3.14 11.42
CA VAL A 225 11.75 -3.29 10.52
C VAL A 225 12.40 -4.66 10.69
N ASP A 226 12.61 -5.11 11.93
CA ASP A 226 13.25 -6.40 12.23
C ASP A 226 12.44 -7.57 11.68
N ILE A 227 11.11 -7.55 11.81
CA ILE A 227 10.22 -8.57 11.26
C ILE A 227 10.36 -8.62 9.74
N ILE A 228 10.20 -7.49 9.07
CA ILE A 228 10.24 -7.46 7.61
C ILE A 228 11.63 -7.85 7.08
N ARG A 229 12.71 -7.38 7.69
CA ARG A 229 14.08 -7.71 7.26
C ARG A 229 14.45 -9.17 7.48
N SER A 230 13.87 -9.83 8.48
CA SER A 230 14.10 -11.26 8.77
C SER A 230 13.18 -12.20 7.99
N SER A 231 12.15 -11.70 7.33
CA SER A 231 11.25 -12.51 6.53
C SER A 231 11.81 -12.80 5.13
N GLY A 232 11.16 -13.70 4.38
CA GLY A 232 11.65 -14.21 3.10
C GLY A 232 11.37 -13.32 1.90
N GLY A 233 11.66 -13.85 0.71
CA GLY A 233 11.36 -13.24 -0.57
C GLY A 233 12.08 -11.90 -0.79
N ASN A 234 11.33 -10.89 -1.20
CA ASN A 234 11.81 -9.52 -1.47
C ASN A 234 11.88 -8.64 -0.21
N ASN A 235 11.34 -9.10 0.92
CA ASN A 235 11.20 -8.30 2.13
C ASN A 235 12.53 -7.78 2.72
N PRO A 236 13.65 -8.53 2.67
CA PRO A 236 14.94 -7.99 3.11
C PRO A 236 15.36 -6.69 2.40
N GLN A 237 14.81 -6.44 1.21
CA GLN A 237 15.10 -5.26 0.39
C GLN A 237 13.90 -4.33 0.18
N ARG A 238 12.74 -4.65 0.77
CA ARG A 238 11.51 -3.86 0.61
C ARG A 238 11.68 -2.46 1.20
N HIS A 239 11.14 -1.45 0.51
CA HIS A 239 11.02 -0.11 1.06
C HIS A 239 9.91 -0.08 2.13
N LEU A 240 10.17 0.61 3.23
CA LEU A 240 9.30 0.66 4.39
C LEU A 240 8.98 2.11 4.75
N LEU A 241 7.75 2.34 5.21
CA LEU A 241 7.34 3.56 5.86
C LEU A 241 7.16 3.28 7.36
N ILE A 242 7.96 3.94 8.18
CA ILE A 242 7.76 3.92 9.62
C ILE A 242 6.83 5.07 10.02
N SER A 243 6.03 4.88 11.06
CA SER A 243 5.16 5.92 11.57
C SER A 243 5.96 6.96 12.34
N GLY A 244 5.79 8.24 12.00
CA GLY A 244 6.24 9.35 12.84
C GLY A 244 5.50 9.36 14.19
N TYR A 245 6.03 10.11 15.16
CA TYR A 245 5.37 10.23 16.47
C TYR A 245 3.98 10.87 16.29
N ASN A 246 2.90 10.12 16.55
CA ASN A 246 1.52 10.48 16.25
C ASN A 246 1.32 10.97 14.80
N THR A 247 2.20 10.56 13.88
CA THR A 247 2.31 11.10 12.51
C THR A 247 2.38 12.63 12.41
N ASP A 248 2.59 13.32 13.53
CA ASP A 248 2.72 14.77 13.61
C ASP A 248 4.13 15.21 13.16
N VAL A 249 4.20 16.16 12.23
CA VAL A 249 5.46 16.65 11.64
C VAL A 249 6.41 17.22 12.71
N GLU A 250 5.90 18.07 13.62
CA GLU A 250 6.73 18.72 14.63
C GLU A 250 7.21 17.73 15.71
N LEU A 251 6.31 16.85 16.17
CA LEU A 251 6.66 15.83 17.16
C LEU A 251 7.64 14.79 16.58
N THR A 252 7.54 14.48 15.30
CA THR A 252 8.49 13.60 14.61
C THR A 252 9.86 14.23 14.44
N CYS A 253 9.98 15.57 14.43
CA CYS A 253 11.26 16.27 14.43
C CYS A 253 11.91 16.39 15.81
N ASP A 254 11.29 15.91 16.89
CA ASP A 254 11.91 15.89 18.21
C ASP A 254 13.12 14.95 18.26
N SER A 255 14.15 15.35 19.01
CA SER A 255 15.39 14.57 19.15
C SER A 255 15.23 13.20 19.82
N LEU A 256 14.10 12.95 20.46
CA LEU A 256 13.73 11.65 21.03
C LEU A 256 13.21 10.66 19.99
N PHE A 257 12.69 11.16 18.86
CA PHE A 257 12.31 10.29 17.74
C PHE A 257 13.56 9.76 17.05
N GLN A 258 13.65 8.46 16.86
CA GLN A 258 14.81 7.81 16.26
C GLN A 258 14.38 6.98 15.05
N MET A 259 15.14 7.13 13.96
CA MET A 259 15.03 6.20 12.85
C MET A 259 15.47 4.80 13.28
N PRO A 260 14.76 3.75 12.90
CA PRO A 260 15.16 2.38 13.20
C PRO A 260 16.50 2.05 12.52
N ASN A 261 17.25 1.15 13.15
CA ASN A 261 18.41 0.54 12.50
C ASN A 261 17.91 -0.39 11.38
N ASP A 262 18.12 0.05 10.14
CA ASP A 262 17.71 -0.71 8.95
C ASP A 262 18.95 -1.11 8.13
N PRO A 263 19.34 -2.38 8.11
CA PRO A 263 20.51 -2.82 7.33
C PRO A 263 20.37 -2.62 5.83
N ALA A 264 19.14 -2.51 5.31
CA ALA A 264 18.90 -2.21 3.90
C ALA A 264 18.98 -0.72 3.57
N GLY A 265 18.88 0.17 4.58
CA GLY A 265 18.82 1.60 4.36
C GLY A 265 17.62 2.07 3.55
N ARG A 266 16.48 1.35 3.66
CA ARG A 266 15.28 1.55 2.81
C ARG A 266 14.05 1.92 3.63
N CYS A 267 14.23 2.74 4.68
CA CYS A 267 13.12 3.31 5.45
C CYS A 267 12.90 4.79 5.13
N ALA A 268 11.65 5.21 5.09
CA ALA A 268 11.22 6.60 5.16
C ALA A 268 10.18 6.76 6.28
N VAL A 269 9.90 8.00 6.68
CA VAL A 269 8.93 8.33 7.73
C VAL A 269 7.61 8.75 7.10
N SER A 270 6.51 8.19 7.59
CA SER A 270 5.16 8.64 7.29
C SER A 270 4.73 9.70 8.30
N VAL A 271 4.29 10.86 7.81
CA VAL A 271 3.70 11.93 8.60
C VAL A 271 2.44 12.43 7.93
N HIS A 272 1.48 12.92 8.74
CA HIS A 272 0.23 13.46 8.25
C HIS A 272 0.22 14.97 8.44
N TYR A 273 -0.28 15.67 7.43
CA TYR A 273 -0.42 17.13 7.45
C TYR A 273 -1.86 17.50 7.11
N TYR A 274 -2.54 18.18 8.03
CA TYR A 274 -3.94 18.61 7.91
C TYR A 274 -4.06 20.13 7.84
#